data_a36194e9aa4b65c39bab9bbf3406cea4
#
_entry.id   a36194e9aa4b65c39bab9bbf3406cea4
#
_cell.length_a   1.000
_cell.length_b   1.000
_cell.length_c   1.000
_cell.angle_alpha   90.00
_cell.angle_beta   90.00
_cell.angle_gamma   90.00
#
_symmetry.space_group_name_H-M   'P 1'
#
loop_
_entity.id
_entity.type
_entity.pdbx_description
1 polymer ?
#
loop_
_entity_poly.entity_id
_entity_poly.type
_entity_poly.pdbx_seq_one_letter_code
_entity_poly.pdbx_strand_id
1 'polypeptide(L)'
;MFAALLVTDSGRLTAAELSGLLGASPAAISGAVRYLSQVAMIGREREPGSRRDVYRLLDDLWYEIAIRRDQVLAQWVIAAREGTKLLGPDSPAGQRLADSQDFFEFLQQEMPAMLERWRAHRGARLAPEQVTG
;
A
#
# COMPACT_ATOMS: atom_id res chain seq x y z
N MET A 1 1.46 14.92 -3.41
CA MET A 1 0.06 14.63 -3.07
C MET A 1 -0.06 13.71 -1.85
N PHE A 2 0.51 12.50 -1.86
CA PHE A 2 0.41 11.58 -0.71
C PHE A 2 0.95 12.20 0.60
N ALA A 3 2.13 12.81 0.56
CA ALA A 3 2.69 13.53 1.70
C ALA A 3 1.79 14.67 2.22
N ALA A 4 1.09 15.37 1.33
CA ALA A 4 0.15 16.42 1.71
C ALA A 4 -1.01 15.87 2.56
N LEU A 5 -1.54 14.70 2.19
CA LEU A 5 -2.55 14.02 2.99
C LEU A 5 -2.01 13.54 4.34
N LEU A 6 -0.75 13.05 4.38
CA LEU A 6 -0.12 12.59 5.64
C LEU A 6 0.08 13.70 6.66
N VAL A 7 0.39 14.92 6.21
CA VAL A 7 0.68 16.05 7.09
C VAL A 7 -0.54 16.92 7.38
N THR A 8 -1.68 16.66 6.74
CA THR A 8 -2.93 17.35 7.00
C THR A 8 -3.65 16.71 8.17
N ASP A 9 -4.08 17.49 9.16
CA ASP A 9 -4.71 16.98 10.38
C ASP A 9 -5.92 16.07 10.11
N SER A 10 -6.75 16.41 9.13
CA SER A 10 -7.90 15.59 8.73
C SER A 10 -7.53 14.33 7.95
N GLY A 11 -6.32 14.27 7.35
CA GLY A 11 -5.95 13.23 6.41
C GLY A 11 -6.82 13.18 5.14
N ARG A 12 -7.59 14.25 4.86
CA ARG A 12 -8.62 14.32 3.82
C ARG A 12 -8.54 15.66 3.09
N LEU A 13 -8.50 15.64 1.77
CA LEU A 13 -8.46 16.82 0.92
C LEU A 13 -9.24 16.58 -0.37
N THR A 14 -9.88 17.63 -0.88
CA THR A 14 -10.46 17.66 -2.22
C THR A 14 -9.38 17.88 -3.28
N ALA A 15 -9.70 17.64 -4.55
CA ALA A 15 -8.80 17.94 -5.65
C ALA A 15 -8.41 19.42 -5.72
N ALA A 16 -9.35 20.32 -5.40
CA ALA A 16 -9.11 21.76 -5.40
C ALA A 16 -8.14 22.18 -4.28
N GLU A 17 -8.32 21.65 -3.09
CA GLU A 17 -7.41 21.90 -1.95
C GLU A 17 -6.01 21.35 -2.23
N LEU A 18 -5.90 20.14 -2.81
CA LEU A 18 -4.64 19.56 -3.24
C LEU A 18 -3.94 20.41 -4.31
N SER A 19 -4.69 20.89 -5.30
CA SER A 19 -4.18 21.78 -6.35
C SER A 19 -3.63 23.07 -5.75
N GLY A 20 -4.38 23.71 -4.84
CA GLY A 20 -3.97 24.93 -4.15
C GLY A 20 -2.74 24.72 -3.27
N LEU A 21 -2.74 23.67 -2.46
CA LEU A 21 -1.65 23.37 -1.52
C LEU A 21 -0.33 23.02 -2.22
N LEU A 22 -0.41 22.28 -3.32
CA LEU A 22 0.76 21.80 -4.07
C LEU A 22 1.20 22.71 -5.21
N GLY A 23 0.40 23.75 -5.54
CA GLY A 23 0.63 24.58 -6.72
C GLY A 23 0.60 23.77 -8.02
N ALA A 24 -0.16 22.68 -8.06
CA ALA A 24 -0.19 21.76 -9.19
C ALA A 24 -1.47 21.94 -10.01
N SER A 25 -1.38 21.68 -11.33
CA SER A 25 -2.54 21.77 -12.21
C SER A 25 -3.59 20.69 -11.88
N PRO A 26 -4.88 20.91 -12.18
CA PRO A 26 -5.93 19.91 -12.01
C PRO A 26 -5.62 18.60 -12.75
N ALA A 27 -4.97 18.65 -13.92
CA ALA A 27 -4.55 17.47 -14.66
C ALA A 27 -3.47 16.66 -13.92
N ALA A 28 -2.49 17.35 -13.32
CA ALA A 28 -1.46 16.71 -12.50
C ALA A 28 -2.07 16.05 -11.25
N ILE A 29 -3.01 16.71 -10.57
CA ILE A 29 -3.73 16.14 -9.42
C ILE A 29 -4.53 14.91 -9.86
N SER A 30 -5.25 14.98 -10.98
CA SER A 30 -6.02 13.85 -11.51
C SER A 30 -5.14 12.64 -11.84
N GLY A 31 -3.96 12.86 -12.42
CA GLY A 31 -2.97 11.82 -12.68
C GLY A 31 -2.44 11.18 -11.40
N ALA A 32 -2.08 12.00 -10.41
CA ALA A 32 -1.60 11.53 -9.11
C ALA A 32 -2.68 10.75 -8.34
N VAL A 33 -3.94 11.21 -8.37
CA VAL A 33 -5.09 10.50 -7.78
C VAL A 33 -5.23 9.11 -8.40
N ARG A 34 -5.21 9.04 -9.74
CA ARG A 34 -5.35 7.76 -10.45
C ARG A 34 -4.25 6.79 -10.04
N TYR A 35 -3.00 7.24 -10.04
CA TYR A 35 -1.86 6.41 -9.65
C TYR A 35 -1.98 5.94 -8.19
N LEU A 36 -2.19 6.86 -7.24
CA LEU A 36 -2.25 6.52 -5.81
C LEU A 36 -3.46 5.65 -5.47
N SER A 37 -4.58 5.82 -6.17
CA SER A 37 -5.74 4.93 -6.03
C SER A 37 -5.47 3.54 -6.59
N GLN A 38 -4.77 3.46 -7.72
CA GLN A 38 -4.40 2.18 -8.34
C GLN A 38 -3.47 1.36 -7.44
N VAL A 39 -2.51 2.01 -6.77
CA VAL A 39 -1.61 1.36 -5.81
C VAL A 39 -2.20 1.30 -4.39
N ALA A 40 -3.46 1.69 -4.22
CA ALA A 40 -4.22 1.67 -2.97
C ALA A 40 -3.58 2.41 -1.79
N MET A 41 -2.94 3.52 -2.08
CA MET A 41 -2.37 4.41 -1.07
C MET A 41 -3.35 5.47 -0.58
N ILE A 42 -4.44 5.69 -1.32
CA ILE A 42 -5.52 6.62 -0.95
C ILE A 42 -6.89 6.01 -1.23
N GLY A 43 -7.87 6.39 -0.44
CA GLY A 43 -9.29 6.18 -0.68
C GLY A 43 -9.94 7.40 -1.34
N ARG A 44 -11.05 7.16 -2.03
CA ARG A 44 -11.92 8.19 -2.61
C ARG A 44 -13.29 8.07 -1.99
N GLU A 45 -13.80 9.17 -1.46
CA GLU A 45 -15.13 9.27 -0.91
C GLU A 45 -15.87 10.44 -1.58
N ARG A 46 -17.18 10.38 -1.57
CA ARG A 46 -18.02 11.51 -1.98
C ARG A 46 -18.42 12.28 -0.73
N GLU A 47 -18.24 13.59 -0.76
CA GLU A 47 -18.68 14.45 0.34
C GLU A 47 -20.21 14.39 0.48
N PRO A 48 -20.75 14.12 1.71
CA PRO A 48 -22.18 14.09 1.93
C PRO A 48 -22.86 15.41 1.50
N GLY A 49 -23.90 15.32 0.64
CA GLY A 49 -24.60 16.49 0.13
C GLY A 49 -23.88 17.27 -0.98
N SER A 50 -22.73 16.80 -1.45
CA SER A 50 -21.92 17.42 -2.50
C SER A 50 -21.62 16.42 -3.63
N ARG A 51 -21.30 16.95 -4.82
CA ARG A 51 -20.78 16.16 -5.94
C ARG A 51 -19.23 16.08 -5.92
N ARG A 52 -18.59 16.64 -4.89
CA ARG A 52 -17.14 16.71 -4.78
C ARG A 52 -16.59 15.40 -4.26
N ASP A 53 -15.52 14.96 -4.87
CA ASP A 53 -14.71 13.83 -4.35
C ASP A 53 -13.71 14.35 -3.33
N VAL A 54 -13.60 13.61 -2.25
CA VAL A 54 -12.60 13.79 -1.20
C VAL A 54 -11.65 12.62 -1.24
N TYR A 55 -10.38 12.89 -1.23
CA TYR A 55 -9.32 11.89 -1.16
C TYR A 55 -8.83 11.80 0.28
N ARG A 56 -8.68 10.58 0.78
CA ARG A 56 -8.28 10.34 2.16
C ARG A 56 -7.23 9.25 2.29
N LEU A 57 -6.53 9.27 3.40
CA LEU A 57 -5.73 8.13 3.83
C LEU A 57 -6.64 7.02 4.36
N LEU A 58 -6.20 5.78 4.19
CA LEU A 58 -6.87 4.62 4.78
C LEU A 58 -6.56 4.55 6.28
N ASP A 59 -7.50 4.07 7.08
CA ASP A 59 -7.36 4.05 8.56
C ASP A 59 -6.19 3.18 9.03
N ASP A 60 -5.95 2.06 8.35
CA ASP A 60 -4.79 1.19 8.57
C ASP A 60 -3.88 1.18 7.34
N LEU A 61 -3.48 2.36 6.91
CA LEU A 61 -2.81 2.64 5.64
C LEU A 61 -1.66 1.67 5.33
N TRP A 62 -0.73 1.52 6.26
CA TRP A 62 0.47 0.71 6.03
C TRP A 62 0.17 -0.78 5.98
N TYR A 63 -0.80 -1.24 6.75
CA TYR A 63 -1.31 -2.60 6.69
C TYR A 63 -1.95 -2.90 5.34
N GLU A 64 -2.83 -2.01 4.86
CA GLU A 64 -3.49 -2.15 3.55
C GLU A 64 -2.48 -2.16 2.39
N ILE A 65 -1.47 -1.28 2.45
CA ILE A 65 -0.38 -1.26 1.47
C ILE A 65 0.39 -2.58 1.49
N ALA A 66 0.71 -3.09 2.68
CA ALA A 66 1.48 -4.32 2.84
C ALA A 66 0.73 -5.55 2.32
N ILE A 67 -0.58 -5.68 2.65
CA ILE A 67 -1.42 -6.78 2.14
C ILE A 67 -1.45 -6.81 0.61
N ARG A 68 -1.56 -5.64 -0.02
CA ARG A 68 -1.60 -5.59 -1.49
C ARG A 68 -0.27 -5.96 -2.14
N ARG A 69 0.83 -5.78 -1.45
CA ARG A 69 2.16 -6.23 -1.88
C ARG A 69 2.26 -7.75 -1.94
N ASP A 70 1.52 -8.47 -1.11
CA ASP A 70 1.46 -9.92 -1.15
C ASP A 70 1.01 -10.46 -2.51
N GLN A 71 0.04 -9.82 -3.15
CA GLN A 71 -0.42 -10.17 -4.50
C GLN A 71 0.67 -9.98 -5.56
N VAL A 72 1.50 -8.95 -5.43
CA VAL A 72 2.64 -8.71 -6.33
C VAL A 72 3.72 -9.77 -6.12
N LEU A 73 4.01 -10.12 -4.87
CA LEU A 73 4.95 -11.21 -4.54
C LEU A 73 4.49 -12.54 -5.12
N ALA A 74 3.20 -12.86 -5.05
CA ALA A 74 2.64 -14.07 -5.63
C ALA A 74 2.89 -14.15 -7.16
N GLN A 75 2.74 -13.04 -7.87
CA GLN A 75 3.04 -12.98 -9.30
C GLN A 75 4.53 -13.17 -9.59
N TRP A 76 5.41 -12.60 -8.76
CA TRP A 76 6.85 -12.79 -8.90
C TRP A 76 7.29 -14.22 -8.64
N VAL A 77 6.70 -14.89 -7.64
CA VAL A 77 6.92 -16.33 -7.40
C VAL A 77 6.55 -17.16 -8.65
N ILE A 78 5.38 -16.90 -9.24
CA ILE A 78 4.94 -17.58 -10.45
C ILE A 78 5.92 -17.33 -11.61
N ALA A 79 6.28 -16.07 -11.86
CA ALA A 79 7.19 -15.70 -12.93
C ALA A 79 8.59 -16.31 -12.75
N ALA A 80 9.11 -16.32 -11.53
CA ALA A 80 10.41 -16.93 -11.22
C ALA A 80 10.38 -18.45 -11.42
N ARG A 81 9.30 -19.11 -11.00
CA ARG A 81 9.09 -20.56 -11.21
C ARG A 81 9.04 -20.93 -12.68
N GLU A 82 8.25 -20.21 -13.47
CA GLU A 82 8.16 -20.46 -14.91
C GLU A 82 9.49 -20.17 -15.63
N GLY A 83 10.17 -19.08 -15.24
CA GLY A 83 11.50 -18.76 -15.77
C GLY A 83 12.54 -19.84 -15.47
N THR A 84 12.54 -20.40 -14.26
CA THR A 84 13.42 -21.53 -13.88
C THR A 84 13.19 -22.75 -14.77
N LYS A 85 11.92 -23.09 -15.05
CA LYS A 85 11.58 -24.19 -15.94
C LYS A 85 12.08 -23.96 -17.37
N LEU A 86 11.89 -22.74 -17.90
CA LEU A 86 12.28 -22.38 -19.26
C LEU A 86 13.80 -22.34 -19.47
N LEU A 87 14.56 -21.82 -18.48
CA LEU A 87 16.00 -21.65 -18.58
C LEU A 87 16.78 -22.88 -18.10
N GLY A 88 16.10 -23.84 -17.49
CA GLY A 88 16.67 -25.02 -16.87
C GLY A 88 17.17 -24.77 -15.43
N PRO A 89 16.81 -25.64 -14.47
CA PRO A 89 17.13 -25.46 -13.05
C PRO A 89 18.63 -25.50 -12.77
N ASP A 90 19.42 -26.15 -13.63
CA ASP A 90 20.88 -26.29 -13.46
C ASP A 90 21.66 -25.15 -14.14
N SER A 91 21.00 -24.31 -14.94
CA SER A 91 21.65 -23.15 -15.54
C SER A 91 21.89 -22.05 -14.50
N PRO A 92 22.94 -21.20 -14.65
CA PRO A 92 23.18 -20.08 -13.75
C PRO A 92 21.99 -19.13 -13.65
N ALA A 93 21.25 -18.90 -14.76
CA ALA A 93 20.05 -18.07 -14.76
C ALA A 93 18.88 -18.77 -14.06
N GLY A 94 18.68 -20.06 -14.28
CA GLY A 94 17.66 -20.84 -13.56
C GLY A 94 17.88 -20.88 -12.06
N GLN A 95 19.13 -21.03 -11.63
CA GLN A 95 19.50 -21.01 -10.21
C GLN A 95 19.19 -19.64 -9.57
N ARG A 96 19.51 -18.53 -10.24
CA ARG A 96 19.16 -17.19 -9.74
C ARG A 96 17.66 -16.98 -9.62
N LEU A 97 16.88 -17.51 -10.55
CA LEU A 97 15.41 -17.44 -10.48
C LEU A 97 14.83 -18.32 -9.38
N ALA A 98 15.40 -19.51 -9.17
CA ALA A 98 15.00 -20.39 -8.08
C ALA A 98 15.29 -19.74 -6.71
N ASP A 99 16.44 -19.12 -6.54
CA ASP A 99 16.81 -18.38 -5.32
C ASP A 99 15.86 -17.18 -5.10
N SER A 100 15.49 -16.47 -6.16
CA SER A 100 14.51 -15.40 -6.10
C SER A 100 13.12 -15.90 -5.72
N GLN A 101 12.71 -17.05 -6.23
CA GLN A 101 11.46 -17.70 -5.86
C GLN A 101 11.43 -18.03 -4.38
N ASP A 102 12.46 -18.69 -3.86
CA ASP A 102 12.58 -19.04 -2.43
C ASP A 102 12.49 -17.80 -1.54
N PHE A 103 13.15 -16.71 -1.91
CA PHE A 103 13.08 -15.45 -1.16
C PHE A 103 11.66 -14.87 -1.13
N PHE A 104 10.96 -14.83 -2.27
CA PHE A 104 9.60 -14.31 -2.32
C PHE A 104 8.59 -15.20 -1.60
N GLU A 105 8.74 -16.53 -1.69
CA GLU A 105 7.93 -17.49 -0.93
C GLU A 105 8.15 -17.34 0.58
N PHE A 106 9.39 -17.15 1.01
CA PHE A 106 9.69 -16.86 2.40
C PHE A 106 9.00 -15.58 2.89
N LEU A 107 9.07 -14.49 2.12
CA LEU A 107 8.37 -13.25 2.46
C LEU A 107 6.86 -13.45 2.58
N GLN A 108 6.24 -14.20 1.67
CA GLN A 108 4.81 -14.50 1.72
C GLN A 108 4.42 -15.31 2.95
N GLN A 109 5.28 -16.21 3.42
CA GLN A 109 5.04 -17.00 4.63
C GLN A 109 5.15 -16.16 5.91
N GLU A 110 6.12 -15.25 5.97
CA GLU A 110 6.38 -14.43 7.16
C GLU A 110 5.46 -13.21 7.29
N MET A 111 5.03 -12.63 6.16
CA MET A 111 4.29 -11.37 6.14
C MET A 111 2.97 -11.41 6.92
N PRO A 112 2.10 -12.42 6.82
CA PRO A 112 0.83 -12.44 7.57
C PRO A 112 1.02 -12.35 9.08
N ALA A 113 1.93 -13.13 9.63
CA ALA A 113 2.22 -13.10 11.07
C ALA A 113 2.84 -11.76 11.51
N MET A 114 3.69 -11.17 10.68
CA MET A 114 4.26 -9.85 10.93
C MET A 114 3.17 -8.77 10.94
N LEU A 115 2.24 -8.81 9.99
CA LEU A 115 1.14 -7.85 9.89
C LEU A 115 0.15 -7.97 11.05
N GLU A 116 -0.14 -9.20 11.52
CA GLU A 116 -0.97 -9.41 12.71
C GLU A 116 -0.29 -8.87 13.98
N ARG A 117 1.01 -9.06 14.13
CA ARG A 117 1.78 -8.44 15.24
C ARG A 117 1.74 -6.92 15.16
N TRP A 118 1.83 -6.34 13.98
CA TRP A 118 1.67 -4.89 13.77
C TRP A 118 0.30 -4.40 14.22
N ARG A 119 -0.79 -5.08 13.82
CA ARG A 119 -2.15 -4.73 14.23
C ARG A 119 -2.32 -4.76 15.74
N ALA A 120 -1.85 -5.82 16.39
CA ALA A 120 -1.90 -5.95 17.85
C ALA A 120 -1.11 -4.82 18.53
N HIS A 121 0.10 -4.51 18.04
CA HIS A 121 0.93 -3.42 18.56
C HIS A 121 0.25 -2.06 18.39
N ARG A 122 -0.30 -1.79 17.23
CA ARG A 122 -1.03 -0.54 16.95
C ARG A 122 -2.28 -0.42 17.83
N GLY A 123 -3.06 -1.49 17.97
CA GLY A 123 -4.26 -1.52 18.80
C GLY A 123 -3.94 -1.24 20.27
N ALA A 124 -2.90 -1.85 20.82
CA ALA A 124 -2.46 -1.59 22.18
C ALA A 124 -2.01 -0.13 22.41
N ARG A 125 -1.35 0.47 21.42
CA ARG A 125 -0.88 1.87 21.52
C ARG A 125 -2.02 2.89 21.40
N LEU A 126 -3.09 2.55 20.66
CA LEU A 126 -4.23 3.43 20.45
C LEU A 126 -5.35 3.20 21.48
N ALA A 127 -5.27 2.15 22.31
CA ALA A 127 -6.19 1.96 23.40
C ALA A 127 -6.05 3.12 24.39
N PRO A 128 -7.15 3.76 24.83
CA PRO A 128 -7.08 4.80 25.85
C PRO A 128 -6.47 4.20 27.11
N GLU A 129 -5.49 4.91 27.70
CA GLU A 129 -5.00 4.57 29.05
C GLU A 129 -6.22 4.47 29.96
N GLN A 130 -6.45 3.28 30.51
CA GLN A 130 -7.43 3.12 31.58
C GLN A 130 -6.86 3.91 32.76
N VAL A 131 -7.37 5.12 32.96
CA VAL A 131 -7.13 5.91 34.17
C VAL A 131 -7.69 5.06 35.32
N THR A 132 -6.79 4.34 35.96
CA THR A 132 -7.09 3.68 37.23
C THR A 132 -7.25 4.80 38.26
N GLY A 133 -8.51 5.15 38.55
CA GLY A 133 -8.87 6.00 39.67
C GLY A 133 -8.79 5.22 40.98
#